data_109e8b7461b443c1dd6aa6fc925a3af3
#
_entry.id   109e8b7461b443c1dd6aa6fc925a3af3
#
_cell.length_a   1.000
_cell.length_b   1.000
_cell.length_c   1.000
_cell.angle_alpha   90.00
_cell.angle_beta   90.00
_cell.angle_gamma   90.00
#
_symmetry.space_group_name_H-M   'P 1'
#
loop_
_entity.id
_entity.type
_entity.pdbx_description
1 polymer ?
#
loop_
_entity_poly.entity_id
_entity_poly.type
_entity_poly.pdbx_seq_one_letter_code
_entity_poly.pdbx_strand_id
1 'polypeptide(L)'
;SIIKKLFGALTQKPWEENQVAIDSTHSGRTFNLSNQMSAVIIIFGVSTAIFSLIFTGYLYSLPPEQDTTFILKTSLVWINTVILIFVTFFFNKISSDLKKNYTDKIKKNLIYVGGLSYLFLFLQLILWYQLMKSGHFVDTNTYFSSFYIFTALHGIHLLGGLFFWGKVCSRIFKLSEKEYSKEEK
;
A
#
# COMPACT_ATOMS: atom_id res chain seq x y z
N SER A 1 -9.70 8.09 31.22
CA SER A 1 -10.27 7.12 30.27
C SER A 1 -10.44 7.81 28.91
N ILE A 2 -9.85 7.23 27.87
CA ILE A 2 -9.82 7.76 26.49
C ILE A 2 -11.25 8.00 25.97
N ILE A 3 -12.19 7.14 26.30
CA ILE A 3 -13.59 7.23 25.91
C ILE A 3 -14.27 8.52 26.44
N LYS A 4 -14.00 8.93 27.69
CA LYS A 4 -14.52 10.19 28.25
C LYS A 4 -13.96 11.42 27.51
N LYS A 5 -12.70 11.40 27.09
CA LYS A 5 -12.11 12.48 26.29
C LYS A 5 -12.67 12.55 24.89
N LEU A 6 -12.94 11.40 24.25
CA LEU A 6 -13.57 11.32 22.93
C LEU A 6 -15.03 11.79 22.96
N PHE A 7 -15.80 11.38 23.96
CA PHE A 7 -17.17 11.84 24.14
C PHE A 7 -17.25 13.35 24.45
N GLY A 8 -16.32 13.88 25.28
CA GLY A 8 -16.21 15.31 25.53
C GLY A 8 -15.92 16.11 24.25
N ALA A 9 -15.02 15.61 23.40
CA ALA A 9 -14.71 16.27 22.12
C ALA A 9 -15.86 16.23 21.10
N LEU A 10 -16.67 15.17 21.11
CA LEU A 10 -17.84 15.03 20.20
C LEU A 10 -19.06 15.84 20.64
N THR A 11 -19.19 16.17 21.92
CA THR A 11 -20.30 16.95 22.48
C THR A 11 -20.01 18.45 22.56
N GLN A 12 -18.77 18.87 22.31
CA GLN A 12 -18.41 20.30 22.24
C GLN A 12 -18.93 20.89 20.93
N LYS A 13 -19.62 22.02 21.06
CA LYS A 13 -20.17 22.76 19.89
C LYS A 13 -19.07 23.63 19.31
N PRO A 14 -18.59 23.36 18.07
CA PRO A 14 -17.44 24.07 17.51
C PRO A 14 -17.70 25.55 17.19
N TRP A 15 -18.96 26.02 17.32
CA TRP A 15 -19.36 27.40 17.06
C TRP A 15 -19.52 28.26 18.34
N GLU A 16 -19.25 27.73 19.53
CA GLU A 16 -19.22 28.53 20.74
C GLU A 16 -17.92 29.35 20.81
N GLU A 17 -18.04 30.65 21.15
CA GLU A 17 -16.91 31.61 21.20
C GLU A 17 -15.77 31.13 22.12
N ASN A 18 -16.10 30.47 23.22
CA ASN A 18 -15.11 29.88 24.12
C ASN A 18 -14.32 28.73 23.47
N GLN A 19 -14.95 27.95 22.60
CA GLN A 19 -14.29 26.86 21.88
C GLN A 19 -13.36 27.39 20.78
N VAL A 20 -13.80 28.42 20.05
CA VAL A 20 -12.97 29.11 19.05
C VAL A 20 -11.71 29.71 19.70
N ALA A 21 -11.81 30.27 20.90
CA ALA A 21 -10.66 30.78 21.64
C ALA A 21 -9.70 29.66 22.09
N ILE A 22 -10.22 28.52 22.53
CA ILE A 22 -9.42 27.34 22.91
C ILE A 22 -8.75 26.72 21.69
N ASP A 23 -9.46 26.60 20.56
CA ASP A 23 -8.94 26.04 19.31
C ASP A 23 -7.88 26.96 18.66
N SER A 24 -7.97 28.27 18.86
CA SER A 24 -6.96 29.24 18.41
C SER A 24 -5.68 29.21 19.24
N THR A 25 -5.78 28.88 20.53
CA THR A 25 -4.60 28.76 21.43
C THR A 25 -3.98 27.38 21.40
N HIS A 26 -4.77 26.34 21.21
CA HIS A 26 -4.29 25.00 20.91
C HIS A 26 -4.42 24.81 19.40
N SER A 27 -3.33 24.98 18.65
CA SER A 27 -3.34 24.59 17.21
C SER A 27 -3.84 23.16 17.16
N GLY A 28 -5.11 22.95 16.76
CA GLY A 28 -5.96 21.77 16.91
C GLY A 28 -5.43 20.41 16.47
N ARG A 29 -4.18 20.10 16.80
CA ARG A 29 -3.53 18.80 16.58
C ARG A 29 -3.69 17.94 17.81
N THR A 30 -4.81 17.25 17.88
CA THR A 30 -5.04 16.16 18.85
C THR A 30 -3.97 15.06 18.72
N PHE A 31 -3.32 14.96 17.57
CA PHE A 31 -2.15 14.11 17.33
C PHE A 31 -1.05 14.98 16.70
N ASN A 32 0.13 14.97 17.30
CA ASN A 32 1.32 15.70 16.81
C ASN A 32 1.92 14.98 15.58
N LEU A 33 1.06 14.67 14.59
CA LEU A 33 1.45 14.00 13.35
C LEU A 33 1.79 15.04 12.28
N SER A 34 2.88 14.82 11.56
CA SER A 34 3.16 15.64 10.37
C SER A 34 2.05 15.45 9.34
N ASN A 35 1.76 16.48 8.53
CA ASN A 35 0.73 16.40 7.48
C ASN A 35 0.95 15.20 6.54
N GLN A 36 2.22 14.84 6.29
CA GLN A 36 2.58 13.68 5.47
C GLN A 36 2.20 12.36 6.14
N MET A 37 2.42 12.23 7.45
CA MET A 37 2.08 11.03 8.20
C MET A 37 0.57 10.86 8.34
N SER A 38 -0.17 11.96 8.53
CA SER A 38 -1.64 11.96 8.54
C SER A 38 -2.19 11.48 7.20
N ALA A 39 -1.66 11.98 6.07
CA ALA A 39 -2.07 11.55 4.74
C ALA A 39 -1.83 10.05 4.51
N VAL A 40 -0.68 9.51 4.93
CA VAL A 40 -0.38 8.08 4.81
C VAL A 40 -1.33 7.23 5.64
N ILE A 41 -1.65 7.64 6.88
CA ILE A 41 -2.59 6.91 7.75
C ILE A 41 -4.00 6.89 7.14
N ILE A 42 -4.46 8.01 6.57
CA ILE A 42 -5.76 8.09 5.91
C ILE A 42 -5.80 7.17 4.69
N ILE A 43 -4.78 7.23 3.81
CA ILE A 43 -4.71 6.37 2.62
C ILE A 43 -4.69 4.89 3.03
N PHE A 44 -3.93 4.54 4.06
CA PHE A 44 -3.86 3.17 4.59
C PHE A 44 -5.21 2.72 5.14
N GLY A 45 -5.88 3.56 5.94
CA GLY A 45 -7.21 3.26 6.50
C GLY A 45 -8.26 3.05 5.42
N VAL A 46 -8.33 3.95 4.43
CA VAL A 46 -9.27 3.84 3.29
C VAL A 46 -8.98 2.59 2.46
N SER A 47 -7.71 2.33 2.15
CA SER A 47 -7.31 1.14 1.41
C SER A 47 -7.72 -0.14 2.15
N THR A 48 -7.43 -0.23 3.44
CA THR A 48 -7.79 -1.39 4.28
C THR A 48 -9.31 -1.58 4.32
N ALA A 49 -10.08 -0.51 4.45
CA ALA A 49 -11.55 -0.57 4.46
C ALA A 49 -12.10 -1.10 3.12
N ILE A 50 -11.60 -0.62 1.98
CA ILE A 50 -12.01 -1.07 0.66
C ILE A 50 -11.69 -2.55 0.46
N PHE A 51 -10.46 -2.99 0.78
CA PHE A 51 -10.08 -4.39 0.66
C PHE A 51 -10.91 -5.29 1.58
N SER A 52 -11.17 -4.87 2.80
CA SER A 52 -12.01 -5.59 3.76
C SER A 52 -13.45 -5.74 3.26
N LEU A 53 -14.02 -4.68 2.68
CA LEU A 53 -15.36 -4.71 2.11
C LEU A 53 -15.48 -5.69 0.95
N ILE A 54 -14.53 -5.65 0.00
CA ILE A 54 -14.51 -6.56 -1.16
C ILE A 54 -14.30 -8.01 -0.69
N PHE A 55 -13.41 -8.24 0.28
CA PHE A 55 -13.18 -9.56 0.85
C PHE A 55 -14.42 -10.12 1.52
N THR A 56 -15.14 -9.31 2.28
CA THR A 56 -16.42 -9.71 2.91
C THR A 56 -17.47 -10.02 1.85
N GLY A 57 -17.58 -9.20 0.81
CA GLY A 57 -18.47 -9.44 -0.33
C GLY A 57 -18.15 -10.76 -1.04
N TYR A 58 -16.87 -11.05 -1.25
CA TYR A 58 -16.38 -12.31 -1.80
C TYR A 58 -16.82 -13.51 -0.94
N LEU A 59 -16.58 -13.47 0.37
CA LEU A 59 -16.97 -14.56 1.29
C LEU A 59 -18.47 -14.82 1.28
N TYR A 60 -19.27 -13.75 1.16
CA TYR A 60 -20.75 -13.86 1.11
C TYR A 60 -21.28 -14.43 -0.21
N SER A 61 -20.50 -14.27 -1.28
CA SER A 61 -20.88 -14.68 -2.64
C SER A 61 -20.39 -16.07 -3.04
N LEU A 62 -19.67 -16.77 -2.15
CA LEU A 62 -19.17 -18.12 -2.44
C LEU A 62 -20.32 -19.14 -2.42
N PRO A 63 -20.63 -19.79 -3.55
CA PRO A 63 -21.53 -20.93 -3.53
C PRO A 63 -20.86 -22.15 -2.87
N PRO A 64 -21.63 -23.01 -2.17
CA PRO A 64 -21.07 -24.10 -1.34
C PRO A 64 -20.35 -25.20 -2.10
N GLU A 65 -20.44 -25.28 -3.42
CA GLU A 65 -19.89 -26.38 -4.23
C GLU A 65 -18.91 -25.96 -5.34
N GLN A 66 -18.24 -24.81 -5.25
CA GLN A 66 -17.31 -24.42 -6.31
C GLN A 66 -15.89 -24.93 -6.10
N ASP A 67 -15.31 -25.52 -7.17
CA ASP A 67 -13.90 -25.90 -7.28
C ASP A 67 -12.97 -24.65 -7.22
N THR A 68 -12.72 -24.20 -6.01
CA THR A 68 -11.78 -23.10 -5.71
C THR A 68 -10.32 -23.54 -5.93
N THR A 69 -10.09 -24.81 -6.21
CA THR A 69 -8.74 -25.40 -6.30
C THR A 69 -7.97 -24.97 -7.53
N PHE A 70 -8.63 -24.48 -8.59
CA PHE A 70 -7.97 -24.16 -9.87
C PHE A 70 -6.95 -23.02 -9.72
N ILE A 71 -7.30 -21.92 -9.05
CA ILE A 71 -6.39 -20.79 -8.83
C ILE A 71 -5.20 -21.20 -7.95
N LEU A 72 -5.47 -22.00 -6.91
CA LEU A 72 -4.44 -22.50 -5.99
C LEU A 72 -3.48 -23.50 -6.66
N LYS A 73 -3.92 -24.22 -7.70
CA LYS A 73 -3.06 -25.12 -8.51
C LYS A 73 -2.15 -24.35 -9.47
N THR A 74 -2.44 -23.08 -9.76
CA THR A 74 -1.61 -22.28 -10.67
C THR A 74 -0.33 -21.85 -9.97
N SER A 75 0.79 -22.39 -10.40
CA SER A 75 2.13 -22.11 -9.81
C SER A 75 2.49 -20.62 -9.81
N LEU A 76 1.98 -19.83 -10.75
CA LEU A 76 2.21 -18.38 -10.84
C LEU A 76 1.68 -17.61 -9.62
N VAL A 77 0.59 -18.04 -8.99
CA VAL A 77 0.06 -17.42 -7.76
C VAL A 77 1.08 -17.54 -6.62
N TRP A 78 1.68 -18.70 -6.48
CA TRP A 78 2.69 -18.94 -5.44
C TRP A 78 3.97 -18.16 -5.72
N ILE A 79 4.41 -18.08 -6.98
CA ILE A 79 5.58 -17.28 -7.39
C ILE A 79 5.33 -15.81 -7.07
N ASN A 80 4.16 -15.27 -7.39
CA ASN A 80 3.79 -13.89 -7.06
C ASN A 80 3.82 -13.63 -5.55
N THR A 81 3.32 -14.57 -4.75
CA THR A 81 3.35 -14.46 -3.28
C THR A 81 4.79 -14.42 -2.76
N VAL A 82 5.67 -15.29 -3.27
CA VAL A 82 7.08 -15.31 -2.89
C VAL A 82 7.77 -13.99 -3.24
N ILE A 83 7.49 -13.42 -4.42
CA ILE A 83 8.03 -12.11 -4.83
C ILE A 83 7.63 -11.03 -3.83
N LEU A 84 6.37 -10.98 -3.39
CA LEU A 84 5.90 -10.01 -2.41
C LEU A 84 6.58 -10.15 -1.04
N ILE A 85 6.88 -11.39 -0.62
CA ILE A 85 7.66 -11.64 0.60
C ILE A 85 9.07 -11.04 0.45
N PHE A 86 9.73 -11.23 -0.69
CA PHE A 86 11.05 -10.62 -0.94
C PHE A 86 10.97 -9.09 -0.98
N VAL A 87 9.96 -8.51 -1.61
CA VAL A 87 9.74 -7.05 -1.61
C VAL A 87 9.64 -6.53 -0.17
N THR A 88 8.85 -7.19 0.67
CA THR A 88 8.68 -6.83 2.10
C THR A 88 10.02 -6.93 2.85
N PHE A 89 10.78 -7.99 2.61
CA PHE A 89 12.10 -8.17 3.21
C PHE A 89 13.06 -7.03 2.85
N PHE A 90 13.15 -6.67 1.57
CA PHE A 90 14.00 -5.55 1.13
C PHE A 90 13.51 -4.20 1.67
N PHE A 91 12.21 -3.97 1.79
CA PHE A 91 11.66 -2.78 2.42
C PHE A 91 12.07 -2.65 3.88
N ASN A 92 11.98 -3.72 4.65
CA ASN A 92 12.43 -3.74 6.04
C ASN A 92 13.94 -3.47 6.15
N LYS A 93 14.73 -3.98 5.20
CA LYS A 93 16.17 -3.73 5.14
C LYS A 93 16.48 -2.26 4.85
N ILE A 94 15.77 -1.62 3.91
CA ILE A 94 15.88 -0.18 3.65
C ILE A 94 15.58 0.62 4.92
N SER A 95 14.51 0.29 5.64
CA SER A 95 14.14 0.96 6.88
C SER A 95 15.23 0.86 7.97
N SER A 96 15.94 -0.28 8.02
CA SER A 96 17.08 -0.50 8.92
C SER A 96 18.33 0.29 8.47
N ASP A 97 18.63 0.30 7.16
CA ASP A 97 19.79 0.97 6.61
C ASP A 97 19.66 2.51 6.67
N LEU A 98 18.44 3.04 6.61
CA LEU A 98 18.15 4.46 6.83
C LEU A 98 18.57 4.93 8.21
N LYS A 99 18.38 4.11 9.25
CA LYS A 99 18.81 4.43 10.62
C LYS A 99 20.33 4.44 10.79
N LYS A 100 21.05 3.82 9.86
CA LYS A 100 22.52 3.67 9.89
C LYS A 100 23.24 4.59 8.90
N ASN A 101 22.53 5.44 8.16
CA ASN A 101 23.04 6.35 7.13
C ASN A 101 23.88 5.68 6.00
N TYR A 102 23.57 4.44 5.64
CA TYR A 102 24.26 3.71 4.56
C TYR A 102 23.64 4.03 3.19
N THR A 103 23.99 5.16 2.59
CA THR A 103 23.39 5.69 1.35
C THR A 103 23.47 4.72 0.16
N ASP A 104 24.60 4.06 -0.06
CA ASP A 104 24.77 3.16 -1.21
C ASP A 104 23.97 1.85 -1.10
N LYS A 105 23.84 1.32 0.13
CA LYS A 105 23.01 0.14 0.38
C LYS A 105 21.54 0.44 0.19
N ILE A 106 21.12 1.63 0.59
CA ILE A 106 19.74 2.10 0.42
C ILE A 106 19.39 2.20 -1.08
N LYS A 107 20.27 2.76 -1.92
CA LYS A 107 20.07 2.85 -3.37
C LYS A 107 19.88 1.47 -4.00
N LYS A 108 20.78 0.52 -3.70
CA LYS A 108 20.70 -0.84 -4.23
C LYS A 108 19.39 -1.54 -3.82
N ASN A 109 19.06 -1.51 -2.52
CA ASN A 109 17.84 -2.13 -2.02
C ASN A 109 16.58 -1.48 -2.60
N LEU A 110 16.60 -0.16 -2.82
CA LEU A 110 15.49 0.58 -3.42
C LEU A 110 15.25 0.15 -4.89
N ILE A 111 16.31 -0.05 -5.67
CA ILE A 111 16.22 -0.58 -7.05
C ILE A 111 15.64 -2.00 -7.04
N TYR A 112 16.09 -2.88 -6.12
CA TYR A 112 15.54 -4.23 -6.01
C TYR A 112 14.05 -4.23 -5.70
N VAL A 113 13.60 -3.39 -4.76
CA VAL A 113 12.18 -3.26 -4.43
C VAL A 113 11.37 -2.83 -5.66
N GLY A 114 11.81 -1.80 -6.38
CA GLY A 114 11.13 -1.35 -7.59
C GLY A 114 11.10 -2.42 -8.67
N GLY A 115 12.24 -3.05 -8.97
CA GLY A 115 12.33 -4.11 -9.97
C GLY A 115 11.43 -5.32 -9.66
N LEU A 116 11.43 -5.78 -8.41
CA LEU A 116 10.57 -6.89 -7.98
C LEU A 116 9.08 -6.51 -8.02
N SER A 117 8.73 -5.26 -7.71
CA SER A 117 7.35 -4.79 -7.79
C SER A 117 6.83 -4.71 -9.24
N TYR A 118 7.67 -4.26 -10.18
CA TYR A 118 7.34 -4.32 -11.62
C TYR A 118 7.24 -5.76 -12.12
N LEU A 119 8.15 -6.64 -11.69
CA LEU A 119 8.09 -8.06 -12.03
C LEU A 119 6.80 -8.70 -11.54
N PHE A 120 6.36 -8.40 -10.30
CA PHE A 120 5.09 -8.85 -9.78
C PHE A 120 3.91 -8.41 -10.67
N LEU A 121 3.84 -7.13 -11.04
CA LEU A 121 2.77 -6.62 -11.91
C LEU A 121 2.77 -7.32 -13.27
N PHE A 122 3.94 -7.54 -13.85
CA PHE A 122 4.06 -8.24 -15.13
C PHE A 122 3.57 -9.70 -15.04
N LEU A 123 3.98 -10.43 -14.01
CA LEU A 123 3.53 -11.80 -13.78
C LEU A 123 2.03 -11.87 -13.48
N GLN A 124 1.46 -10.86 -12.83
CA GLN A 124 0.02 -10.76 -12.60
C GLN A 124 -0.76 -10.63 -13.92
N LEU A 125 -0.26 -9.85 -14.88
CA LEU A 125 -0.86 -9.77 -16.22
C LEU A 125 -0.77 -11.09 -16.98
N ILE A 126 0.36 -11.81 -16.85
CA ILE A 126 0.50 -13.16 -17.45
C ILE A 126 -0.50 -14.13 -16.82
N LEU A 127 -0.70 -14.07 -15.50
CA LEU A 127 -1.68 -14.89 -14.80
C LEU A 127 -3.10 -14.62 -15.32
N TRP A 128 -3.48 -13.36 -15.51
CA TRP A 128 -4.76 -12.99 -16.09
C TRP A 128 -4.92 -13.54 -17.52
N TYR A 129 -3.88 -13.39 -18.34
CA TYR A 129 -3.88 -13.93 -19.69
C TYR A 129 -4.07 -15.45 -19.70
N GLN A 130 -3.40 -16.20 -18.84
CA GLN A 130 -3.55 -17.65 -18.71
C GLN A 130 -4.96 -18.04 -18.26
N LEU A 131 -5.55 -17.34 -17.29
CA LEU A 131 -6.91 -17.58 -16.83
C LEU A 131 -7.92 -17.36 -17.96
N MET A 132 -7.81 -16.26 -18.70
CA MET A 132 -8.69 -15.98 -19.85
C MET A 132 -8.53 -17.04 -20.93
N LYS A 133 -7.31 -17.48 -21.26
CA LYS A 133 -7.05 -18.54 -22.23
C LYS A 133 -7.65 -19.90 -21.83
N SER A 134 -7.76 -20.15 -20.52
CA SER A 134 -8.38 -21.34 -19.95
C SER A 134 -9.91 -21.26 -19.87
N GLY A 135 -10.53 -20.21 -20.42
CA GLY A 135 -11.99 -20.02 -20.42
C GLY A 135 -12.56 -19.46 -19.12
N HIS A 136 -11.71 -19.01 -18.20
CA HIS A 136 -12.12 -18.42 -16.93
C HIS A 136 -12.15 -16.90 -17.03
N PHE A 137 -13.22 -16.37 -17.59
CA PHE A 137 -13.46 -14.93 -17.73
C PHE A 137 -14.07 -14.33 -16.47
N VAL A 138 -14.10 -12.99 -16.41
CA VAL A 138 -14.67 -12.24 -15.30
C VAL A 138 -16.16 -12.61 -15.07
N ASP A 139 -16.88 -12.89 -16.10
CA ASP A 139 -18.32 -13.20 -16.09
C ASP A 139 -18.65 -14.70 -15.92
N THR A 140 -17.64 -15.57 -15.87
CA THR A 140 -17.85 -17.02 -15.79
C THR A 140 -18.52 -17.44 -14.48
N ASN A 141 -18.07 -16.90 -13.35
CA ASN A 141 -18.70 -17.07 -12.06
C ASN A 141 -18.21 -16.02 -11.05
N THR A 142 -18.92 -15.87 -9.93
CA THR A 142 -18.62 -14.89 -8.88
C THR A 142 -17.22 -15.04 -8.28
N TYR A 143 -16.68 -16.26 -8.23
CA TYR A 143 -15.34 -16.52 -7.71
C TYR A 143 -14.26 -15.88 -8.59
N PHE A 144 -14.30 -16.06 -9.91
CA PHE A 144 -13.35 -15.45 -10.84
C PHE A 144 -13.55 -13.94 -10.93
N SER A 145 -14.81 -13.44 -10.95
CA SER A 145 -15.11 -12.01 -10.88
C SER A 145 -14.43 -11.36 -9.68
N SER A 146 -14.61 -11.92 -8.51
CA SER A 146 -14.04 -11.40 -7.27
C SER A 146 -12.51 -11.45 -7.28
N PHE A 147 -11.93 -12.51 -7.81
CA PHE A 147 -10.48 -12.63 -7.97
C PHE A 147 -9.91 -11.54 -8.88
N TYR A 148 -10.52 -11.29 -10.04
CA TYR A 148 -10.09 -10.24 -10.97
C TYR A 148 -10.21 -8.85 -10.34
N ILE A 149 -11.34 -8.55 -9.69
CA ILE A 149 -11.56 -7.26 -9.03
C ILE A 149 -10.55 -7.05 -7.90
N PHE A 150 -10.33 -8.07 -7.07
CA PHE A 150 -9.42 -7.98 -5.94
C PHE A 150 -7.98 -7.75 -6.39
N THR A 151 -7.54 -8.51 -7.39
CA THR A 151 -6.17 -8.40 -7.93
C THR A 151 -5.98 -7.12 -8.77
N ALA A 152 -7.01 -6.63 -9.47
CA ALA A 152 -6.97 -5.36 -10.18
C ALA A 152 -6.84 -4.19 -9.20
N LEU A 153 -7.63 -4.17 -8.13
CA LEU A 153 -7.57 -3.13 -7.12
C LEU A 153 -6.21 -3.13 -6.40
N HIS A 154 -5.69 -4.32 -6.09
CA HIS A 154 -4.35 -4.48 -5.54
C HIS A 154 -3.27 -3.95 -6.50
N GLY A 155 -3.41 -4.23 -7.81
CA GLY A 155 -2.53 -3.70 -8.85
C GLY A 155 -2.53 -2.18 -8.92
N ILE A 156 -3.70 -1.54 -8.86
CA ILE A 156 -3.84 -0.08 -8.82
C ILE A 156 -3.16 0.49 -7.57
N HIS A 157 -3.36 -0.14 -6.42
CA HIS A 157 -2.69 0.26 -5.18
C HIS A 157 -1.17 0.19 -5.29
N LEU A 158 -0.65 -0.90 -5.86
CA LEU A 158 0.79 -1.05 -6.13
C LEU A 158 1.34 -0.02 -7.12
N LEU A 159 0.60 0.32 -8.18
CA LEU A 159 0.98 1.37 -9.12
C LEU A 159 1.08 2.73 -8.42
N GLY A 160 0.15 3.03 -7.51
CA GLY A 160 0.23 4.22 -6.65
C GLY A 160 1.50 4.21 -5.79
N GLY A 161 1.82 3.08 -5.16
CA GLY A 161 3.05 2.90 -4.39
C GLY A 161 4.32 3.08 -5.24
N LEU A 162 4.35 2.52 -6.46
CA LEU A 162 5.46 2.67 -7.41
C LEU A 162 5.65 4.12 -7.89
N PHE A 163 4.57 4.88 -8.03
CA PHE A 163 4.65 6.31 -8.32
C PHE A 163 5.39 7.08 -7.21
N PHE A 164 5.03 6.83 -5.95
CA PHE A 164 5.74 7.43 -4.81
C PHE A 164 7.18 6.93 -4.69
N TRP A 165 7.41 5.63 -4.93
CA TRP A 165 8.74 5.05 -4.99
C TRP A 165 9.62 5.76 -6.04
N GLY A 166 9.10 6.02 -7.25
CA GLY A 166 9.81 6.76 -8.29
C GLY A 166 10.22 8.17 -7.86
N LYS A 167 9.34 8.89 -7.14
CA LYS A 167 9.67 10.20 -6.57
C LYS A 167 10.78 10.12 -5.52
N VAL A 168 10.75 9.11 -4.66
CA VAL A 168 11.79 8.89 -3.64
C VAL A 168 13.12 8.54 -4.30
N CYS A 169 13.12 7.63 -5.28
CA CYS A 169 14.30 7.32 -6.08
C CYS A 169 14.93 8.57 -6.68
N SER A 170 14.15 9.36 -7.42
CA SER A 170 14.64 10.58 -8.06
C SER A 170 15.25 11.56 -7.06
N ARG A 171 14.69 11.66 -5.86
CA ARG A 171 15.22 12.52 -4.80
C ARG A 171 16.55 12.00 -4.24
N ILE A 172 16.66 10.71 -3.96
CA ILE A 172 17.86 10.09 -3.41
C ILE A 172 19.03 10.17 -4.42
N PHE A 173 18.77 9.92 -5.69
CA PHE A 173 19.78 10.00 -6.73
C PHE A 173 20.30 11.44 -6.91
N LYS A 174 19.41 12.45 -6.92
CA LYS A 174 19.81 13.87 -7.01
C LYS A 174 20.61 14.37 -5.80
N LEU A 175 20.30 13.88 -4.61
CA LEU A 175 21.07 14.27 -3.40
C LEU A 175 22.46 13.70 -3.43
N SER A 176 22.62 12.46 -3.88
CA SER A 176 23.93 11.83 -4.02
C SER A 176 24.81 12.52 -5.07
N GLU A 177 24.24 12.93 -6.20
CA GLU A 177 24.96 13.65 -7.25
C GLU A 177 25.50 15.01 -6.74
N LYS A 178 24.74 15.68 -5.87
CA LYS A 178 25.17 16.91 -5.23
C LYS A 178 26.28 16.73 -4.18
N GLU A 179 26.31 15.60 -3.49
CA GLU A 179 27.40 15.27 -2.56
C GLU A 179 28.70 15.00 -3.32
N TYR A 180 28.68 14.20 -4.37
CA TYR A 180 29.85 13.94 -5.23
C TYR A 180 30.41 15.24 -5.84
N SER A 181 29.55 16.14 -6.33
CA SER A 181 29.97 17.44 -6.90
C SER A 181 30.53 18.43 -5.86
N LYS A 182 30.35 18.19 -4.57
CA LYS A 182 30.98 19.01 -3.50
C LYS A 182 32.34 18.47 -3.05
N GLU A 183 32.61 17.19 -3.22
CA GLU A 183 33.90 16.56 -2.88
C GLU A 183 34.96 16.77 -3.99
N GLU A 184 34.53 17.07 -5.23
CA GLU A 184 35.45 17.39 -6.36
C GLU A 184 35.85 18.88 -6.46
N LYS A 185 35.36 19.76 -5.58
CA LYS A 185 35.74 21.19 -5.50
C LYS A 185 36.51 21.48 -4.23
#